data_b51385380d9629fcbc9007438f41eb33
#
_entry.id   b51385380d9629fcbc9007438f41eb33
#
_cell.length_a   1.000
_cell.length_b   1.000
_cell.length_c   1.000
_cell.angle_alpha   90.00
_cell.angle_beta   90.00
_cell.angle_gamma   90.00
#
_symmetry.space_group_name_H-M   'P 1'
#
loop_
_entity.id
_entity.type
_entity.pdbx_description
1 polymer ?
#
loop_
_entity_poly.entity_id
_entity_poly.type
_entity_poly.pdbx_seq_one_letter_code
_entity_poly.pdbx_strand_id
1 'polypeptide(L)'
;MEAGAAAVVTMDGDIHDDLENTDLHQRKLRSALRTFGNAPAVQLRTVDAMEIVNKGASRAKVTVQNKNITLTSHNVIAVIKGTEHPEQIISFGAHYDSVEFSKGVYDNGAGSVINMEAARWFAQHPPKRTVKFCWYGSEEIGLEGSKAFVRDHKDELKDHVFMINVDVGAPILGYNTAAVTGEESLVHYTDYMLKINGLSAVTRQSIYSSDSIPFADNGIPAINFSRDGAKGAAYIHNRFDTMEFLSAEALGKTLEIVLTYADTLINAAVFPVEKKIPDNIKEDIDKYLYKKELAEAEAK
;
A
#
# COMPACT_ATOMS: atom_id res chain seq x y z
N MET A 1 -2.06 -24.35 -12.81
CA MET A 1 -2.85 -24.87 -13.94
C MET A 1 -1.96 -25.60 -14.93
N GLU A 2 -0.79 -25.10 -15.26
CA GLU A 2 0.20 -25.86 -16.08
C GLU A 2 0.57 -27.21 -15.44
N ALA A 3 0.53 -27.31 -14.12
CA ALA A 3 0.73 -28.58 -13.38
C ALA A 3 -0.52 -29.48 -13.30
N GLY A 4 -1.60 -29.17 -14.03
CA GLY A 4 -2.81 -29.99 -14.08
C GLY A 4 -3.75 -29.87 -12.85
N ALA A 5 -3.59 -28.84 -12.03
CA ALA A 5 -4.48 -28.62 -10.88
C ALA A 5 -5.91 -28.28 -11.34
N ALA A 6 -6.90 -29.02 -10.86
CA ALA A 6 -8.32 -28.80 -11.14
C ALA A 6 -8.97 -27.73 -10.24
N ALA A 7 -8.40 -27.49 -9.08
CA ALA A 7 -8.82 -26.47 -8.11
C ALA A 7 -7.63 -26.06 -7.23
N VAL A 8 -7.75 -24.91 -6.60
CA VAL A 8 -6.78 -24.42 -5.60
C VAL A 8 -7.49 -24.28 -4.27
N VAL A 9 -6.90 -24.84 -3.22
CA VAL A 9 -7.35 -24.68 -1.84
C VAL A 9 -6.21 -24.00 -1.09
N THR A 10 -6.48 -22.81 -0.56
CA THR A 10 -5.56 -22.10 0.33
C THR A 10 -5.99 -22.26 1.77
N MET A 11 -5.06 -22.11 2.69
CA MET A 11 -5.32 -22.16 4.13
C MET A 11 -5.02 -20.80 4.72
N ASP A 12 -5.78 -20.41 5.73
CA ASP A 12 -5.59 -19.19 6.49
C ASP A 12 -5.90 -19.40 7.97
N GLY A 13 -5.26 -18.59 8.79
CA GLY A 13 -5.33 -18.69 10.25
C GLY A 13 -4.25 -19.57 10.85
N ASP A 14 -4.19 -19.58 12.17
CA ASP A 14 -3.30 -20.43 12.94
C ASP A 14 -3.89 -21.85 13.08
N ILE A 15 -3.06 -22.82 13.44
CA ILE A 15 -3.52 -24.21 13.64
C ILE A 15 -4.60 -24.35 14.73
N HIS A 16 -4.66 -23.39 15.64
CA HIS A 16 -5.61 -23.34 16.75
C HIS A 16 -6.78 -22.38 16.52
N ASP A 17 -6.86 -21.77 15.34
CA ASP A 17 -7.94 -20.84 15.01
C ASP A 17 -9.30 -21.55 15.00
N ASP A 18 -10.30 -20.87 15.50
CA ASP A 18 -11.69 -21.28 15.47
C ASP A 18 -12.55 -20.42 14.54
N LEU A 19 -13.86 -20.66 14.48
CA LEU A 19 -14.77 -19.92 13.62
C LEU A 19 -14.92 -18.45 14.01
N GLU A 20 -14.65 -18.10 15.26
CA GLU A 20 -14.79 -16.72 15.77
C GLU A 20 -13.54 -15.89 15.46
N ASN A 21 -12.38 -16.54 15.35
CA ASN A 21 -11.08 -15.87 15.25
C ASN A 21 -10.42 -15.98 13.86
N THR A 22 -11.07 -16.65 12.90
CA THR A 22 -10.54 -16.74 11.54
C THR A 22 -11.52 -16.19 10.53
N ASP A 23 -11.15 -15.08 9.89
CA ASP A 23 -11.87 -14.52 8.75
C ASP A 23 -11.44 -15.21 7.46
N LEU A 24 -12.40 -15.68 6.69
CA LEU A 24 -12.17 -16.29 5.39
C LEU A 24 -12.58 -15.31 4.29
N HIS A 25 -11.62 -14.93 3.47
CA HIS A 25 -11.83 -13.96 2.40
C HIS A 25 -12.19 -14.64 1.08
N GLN A 26 -12.98 -13.95 0.27
CA GLN A 26 -13.19 -14.37 -1.10
C GLN A 26 -11.87 -14.30 -1.87
N ARG A 27 -11.35 -15.44 -2.32
CA ARG A 27 -10.13 -15.48 -3.11
C ARG A 27 -10.43 -15.09 -4.55
N LYS A 28 -9.74 -14.03 -4.99
CA LYS A 28 -9.78 -13.55 -6.37
C LYS A 28 -8.41 -13.75 -7.00
N LEU A 29 -8.37 -14.31 -8.19
CA LEU A 29 -7.16 -14.20 -9.00
C LEU A 29 -7.03 -12.71 -9.40
N ARG A 30 -5.85 -12.13 -9.26
CA ARG A 30 -5.57 -10.79 -9.81
C ARG A 30 -5.94 -10.79 -11.29
N SER A 31 -6.52 -9.70 -11.77
CA SER A 31 -7.00 -9.63 -13.17
C SER A 31 -5.94 -10.03 -14.19
N ALA A 32 -4.70 -9.65 -13.93
CA ALA A 32 -3.51 -10.07 -14.68
C ALA A 32 -3.33 -11.58 -14.78
N LEU A 33 -3.66 -12.34 -13.75
CA LEU A 33 -3.47 -13.79 -13.71
C LEU A 33 -4.67 -14.57 -14.26
N ARG A 34 -5.79 -13.92 -14.55
CA ARG A 34 -6.99 -14.57 -15.11
C ARG A 34 -6.76 -15.12 -16.52
N THR A 35 -5.79 -14.57 -17.24
CA THR A 35 -5.40 -15.05 -18.57
C THR A 35 -4.84 -16.47 -18.54
N PHE A 36 -4.38 -16.97 -17.40
CA PHE A 36 -3.84 -18.32 -17.22
C PHE A 36 -4.91 -19.39 -16.93
N GLY A 37 -6.18 -19.01 -16.91
CA GLY A 37 -7.32 -19.91 -16.74
C GLY A 37 -8.15 -19.68 -15.48
N ASN A 38 -9.32 -20.32 -15.43
CA ASN A 38 -10.32 -20.21 -14.38
C ASN A 38 -10.40 -21.51 -13.56
N ALA A 39 -9.40 -21.76 -12.69
CA ALA A 39 -9.57 -22.82 -11.70
C ALA A 39 -10.40 -22.30 -10.51
N PRO A 40 -11.34 -23.05 -9.97
CA PRO A 40 -12.00 -22.69 -8.73
C PRO A 40 -10.96 -22.60 -7.61
N ALA A 41 -10.99 -21.50 -6.85
CA ALA A 41 -10.13 -21.28 -5.69
C ALA A 41 -11.01 -21.05 -4.45
N VAL A 42 -10.68 -21.72 -3.37
CA VAL A 42 -11.35 -21.59 -2.09
C VAL A 42 -10.35 -21.47 -0.96
N GLN A 43 -10.76 -20.83 0.13
CA GLN A 43 -9.97 -20.73 1.35
C GLN A 43 -10.61 -21.55 2.46
N LEU A 44 -9.79 -22.23 3.25
CA LEU A 44 -10.17 -22.96 4.44
C LEU A 44 -9.37 -22.42 5.63
N ARG A 45 -9.90 -22.58 6.84
CA ARG A 45 -9.07 -22.43 8.04
C ARG A 45 -7.99 -23.51 8.05
N THR A 46 -6.83 -23.17 8.58
CA THR A 46 -5.72 -24.13 8.69
C THR A 46 -6.14 -25.38 9.47
N VAL A 47 -6.88 -25.24 10.56
CA VAL A 47 -7.37 -26.37 11.37
C VAL A 47 -8.26 -27.31 10.57
N ASP A 48 -9.18 -26.80 9.75
CA ASP A 48 -10.06 -27.61 8.91
C ASP A 48 -9.29 -28.33 7.80
N ALA A 49 -8.36 -27.63 7.18
CA ALA A 49 -7.50 -28.21 6.15
C ALA A 49 -6.62 -29.35 6.70
N MET A 50 -6.06 -29.17 7.89
CA MET A 50 -5.28 -30.22 8.58
C MET A 50 -6.14 -31.42 8.94
N GLU A 51 -7.38 -31.20 9.38
CA GLU A 51 -8.32 -32.30 9.66
C GLU A 51 -8.58 -33.14 8.40
N ILE A 52 -8.81 -32.47 7.25
CA ILE A 52 -9.01 -33.12 5.95
C ILE A 52 -7.79 -33.97 5.56
N VAL A 53 -6.59 -33.40 5.71
CA VAL A 53 -5.33 -34.11 5.42
C VAL A 53 -5.11 -35.29 6.35
N ASN A 54 -5.31 -35.09 7.66
CA ASN A 54 -5.12 -36.14 8.67
C ASN A 54 -6.11 -37.30 8.52
N LYS A 55 -7.32 -37.06 8.01
CA LYS A 55 -8.29 -38.08 7.65
C LYS A 55 -7.93 -38.83 6.37
N GLY A 56 -6.87 -38.49 5.68
CA GLY A 56 -6.42 -39.10 4.44
C GLY A 56 -7.40 -38.94 3.29
N ALA A 57 -8.08 -37.79 3.20
CA ALA A 57 -9.01 -37.48 2.14
C ALA A 57 -8.30 -37.52 0.79
N SER A 58 -8.77 -38.37 -0.13
CA SER A 58 -8.17 -38.54 -1.47
C SER A 58 -9.02 -37.90 -2.59
N ARG A 59 -10.20 -37.40 -2.27
CA ARG A 59 -11.12 -36.76 -3.21
C ARG A 59 -11.79 -35.55 -2.55
N ALA A 60 -11.95 -34.48 -3.32
CA ALA A 60 -12.72 -33.31 -2.92
C ALA A 60 -13.65 -32.86 -4.06
N LYS A 61 -14.80 -32.31 -3.72
CA LYS A 61 -15.66 -31.57 -4.65
C LYS A 61 -15.58 -30.10 -4.27
N VAL A 62 -15.08 -29.27 -5.19
CA VAL A 62 -15.06 -27.83 -5.02
C VAL A 62 -16.12 -27.21 -5.94
N THR A 63 -17.01 -26.41 -5.36
CA THR A 63 -18.05 -25.69 -6.10
C THR A 63 -17.94 -24.21 -5.76
N VAL A 64 -17.72 -23.38 -6.78
CA VAL A 64 -17.64 -21.93 -6.66
C VAL A 64 -18.71 -21.32 -7.56
N GLN A 65 -19.53 -20.45 -6.98
CA GLN A 65 -20.53 -19.66 -7.70
C GLN A 65 -20.26 -18.19 -7.44
N ASN A 66 -19.88 -17.47 -8.48
CA ASN A 66 -19.61 -16.03 -8.42
C ASN A 66 -20.55 -15.26 -9.34
N LYS A 67 -20.95 -14.07 -8.91
CA LYS A 67 -21.66 -13.11 -9.74
C LYS A 67 -20.70 -11.97 -10.08
N ASN A 68 -20.56 -11.68 -11.37
CA ASN A 68 -19.83 -10.49 -11.78
C ASN A 68 -20.68 -9.26 -11.50
N ILE A 69 -20.12 -8.32 -10.74
CA ILE A 69 -20.71 -7.02 -10.47
C ILE A 69 -19.71 -5.92 -10.87
N THR A 70 -20.23 -4.81 -11.33
CA THR A 70 -19.44 -3.61 -11.59
C THR A 70 -19.69 -2.63 -10.44
N LEU A 71 -18.62 -2.20 -9.80
CA LEU A 71 -18.65 -1.20 -8.74
C LEU A 71 -17.88 0.03 -9.20
N THR A 72 -18.28 1.19 -8.72
CA THR A 72 -17.58 2.45 -8.94
C THR A 72 -16.91 2.86 -7.65
N SER A 73 -15.63 3.21 -7.74
CA SER A 73 -14.85 3.78 -6.65
C SER A 73 -14.39 5.19 -7.05
N HIS A 74 -13.96 5.99 -6.08
CA HIS A 74 -13.52 7.36 -6.31
C HIS A 74 -12.21 7.61 -5.56
N ASN A 75 -11.37 8.48 -6.13
CA ASN A 75 -10.30 9.14 -5.41
C ASN A 75 -10.78 10.50 -4.93
N VAL A 76 -10.36 10.90 -3.74
CA VAL A 76 -10.55 12.27 -3.23
C VAL A 76 -9.24 13.01 -3.36
N ILE A 77 -9.25 14.18 -3.97
CA ILE A 77 -8.01 14.94 -4.24
C ILE A 77 -8.20 16.37 -3.72
N ALA A 78 -7.23 16.83 -2.93
CA ALA A 78 -7.10 18.22 -2.53
C ALA A 78 -5.75 18.77 -3.02
N VAL A 79 -5.73 20.02 -3.48
CA VAL A 79 -4.53 20.63 -4.05
C VAL A 79 -4.19 21.91 -3.30
N ILE A 80 -2.95 22.03 -2.85
CA ILE A 80 -2.40 23.25 -2.32
C ILE A 80 -1.28 23.68 -3.27
N LYS A 81 -1.50 24.83 -3.95
CA LYS A 81 -0.57 25.35 -4.95
C LYS A 81 0.69 25.87 -4.28
N GLY A 82 1.85 25.53 -4.88
CA GLY A 82 3.14 25.99 -4.44
C GLY A 82 3.34 27.51 -4.66
N THR A 83 4.09 28.12 -3.75
CA THR A 83 4.36 29.56 -3.75
C THR A 83 5.59 29.97 -4.57
N GLU A 84 6.58 29.06 -4.73
CA GLU A 84 7.85 29.35 -5.43
C GLU A 84 8.04 28.46 -6.67
N HIS A 85 7.67 27.16 -6.56
CA HIS A 85 7.81 26.15 -7.62
C HIS A 85 6.49 25.44 -7.90
N PRO A 86 5.44 26.18 -8.33
CA PRO A 86 4.10 25.61 -8.52
C PRO A 86 4.02 24.53 -9.60
N GLU A 87 4.99 24.47 -10.51
CA GLU A 87 5.13 23.45 -11.56
C GLU A 87 5.69 22.11 -11.03
N GLN A 88 6.32 22.10 -9.86
CA GLN A 88 6.81 20.88 -9.24
C GLN A 88 5.75 20.35 -8.28
N ILE A 89 5.24 19.14 -8.58
CA ILE A 89 4.15 18.53 -7.83
C ILE A 89 4.69 17.40 -6.96
N ILE A 90 4.34 17.42 -5.68
CA ILE A 90 4.52 16.29 -4.80
C ILE A 90 3.14 15.68 -4.51
N SER A 91 2.96 14.40 -4.82
CA SER A 91 1.79 13.65 -4.38
C SER A 91 1.97 13.20 -2.94
N PHE A 92 0.91 13.37 -2.15
CA PHE A 92 0.86 12.88 -0.78
C PHE A 92 -0.36 11.96 -0.68
N GLY A 93 -0.17 10.68 -0.42
CA GLY A 93 -1.20 9.67 -0.59
C GLY A 93 -1.42 8.76 0.61
N ALA A 94 -2.65 8.26 0.70
CA ALA A 94 -3.08 7.16 1.53
C ALA A 94 -4.35 6.58 0.94
N HIS A 95 -4.58 5.28 1.01
CA HIS A 95 -5.89 4.75 0.66
C HIS A 95 -6.88 4.89 1.83
N TYR A 96 -8.17 4.84 1.51
CA TYR A 96 -9.24 5.00 2.48
C TYR A 96 -10.24 3.84 2.50
N ASP A 97 -10.07 2.89 1.60
CA ASP A 97 -10.80 1.63 1.62
C ASP A 97 -10.12 0.61 2.56
N SER A 98 -10.80 -0.48 2.82
CA SER A 98 -10.30 -1.61 3.59
C SER A 98 -10.89 -2.91 3.06
N VAL A 99 -10.34 -4.05 3.49
CA VAL A 99 -10.84 -5.36 3.11
C VAL A 99 -12.19 -5.67 3.76
N GLU A 100 -12.89 -6.66 3.20
CA GLU A 100 -14.10 -7.24 3.78
C GLU A 100 -13.85 -7.70 5.23
N PHE A 101 -14.82 -7.50 6.11
CA PHE A 101 -14.79 -7.76 7.57
C PHE A 101 -13.93 -6.80 8.41
N SER A 102 -12.99 -6.07 7.84
CA SER A 102 -12.18 -5.08 8.55
C SER A 102 -12.92 -3.76 8.77
N LYS A 103 -12.61 -3.07 9.85
CA LYS A 103 -12.97 -1.65 10.04
C LYS A 103 -11.92 -0.74 9.43
N GLY A 104 -10.74 -1.26 9.08
CA GLY A 104 -9.68 -0.52 8.43
C GLY A 104 -9.12 0.63 9.25
N VAL A 105 -9.01 0.48 10.56
CA VAL A 105 -8.54 1.58 11.41
C VAL A 105 -7.02 1.71 11.32
N TYR A 106 -6.34 0.58 11.34
CA TYR A 106 -4.89 0.48 11.13
C TYR A 106 -4.57 0.57 9.63
N ASP A 107 -5.29 -0.19 8.83
CA ASP A 107 -5.14 -0.35 7.39
C ASP A 107 -6.42 0.07 6.64
N ASN A 108 -6.56 1.35 6.17
CA ASN A 108 -5.59 2.42 6.33
C ASN A 108 -6.25 3.73 6.80
N GLY A 109 -7.11 3.64 7.81
CA GLY A 109 -7.67 4.81 8.49
C GLY A 109 -6.58 5.69 9.11
N ALA A 110 -5.53 5.06 9.68
CA ALA A 110 -4.40 5.78 10.26
C ALA A 110 -3.64 6.62 9.22
N GLY A 111 -3.30 6.06 8.07
CA GLY A 111 -2.67 6.79 6.98
C GLY A 111 -3.56 7.88 6.40
N SER A 112 -4.85 7.59 6.25
CA SER A 112 -5.84 8.58 5.81
C SER A 112 -5.91 9.80 6.73
N VAL A 113 -5.87 9.60 8.05
CA VAL A 113 -5.86 10.70 9.04
C VAL A 113 -4.54 11.47 8.99
N ILE A 114 -3.40 10.79 8.86
CA ILE A 114 -2.09 11.46 8.69
C ILE A 114 -2.11 12.34 7.45
N ASN A 115 -2.64 11.86 6.34
CA ASN A 115 -2.79 12.63 5.11
C ASN A 115 -3.70 13.87 5.30
N MET A 116 -4.79 13.73 6.06
CA MET A 116 -5.67 14.87 6.42
C MET A 116 -4.94 15.91 7.27
N GLU A 117 -4.20 15.49 8.28
CA GLU A 117 -3.43 16.39 9.13
C GLU A 117 -2.29 17.08 8.37
N ALA A 118 -1.63 16.38 7.46
CA ALA A 118 -0.66 16.98 6.56
C ALA A 118 -1.30 18.04 5.65
N ALA A 119 -2.46 17.77 5.08
CA ALA A 119 -3.20 18.74 4.28
C ALA A 119 -3.60 19.98 5.12
N ARG A 120 -4.04 19.76 6.37
CA ARG A 120 -4.36 20.87 7.30
C ARG A 120 -3.13 21.70 7.65
N TRP A 121 -1.98 21.05 7.87
CA TRP A 121 -0.71 21.72 8.13
C TRP A 121 -0.30 22.62 6.97
N PHE A 122 -0.24 22.09 5.75
CA PHE A 122 0.18 22.86 4.57
C PHE A 122 -0.85 23.92 4.16
N ALA A 123 -2.11 23.80 4.51
CA ALA A 123 -3.08 24.87 4.34
C ALA A 123 -2.79 26.10 5.23
N GLN A 124 -2.16 25.88 6.39
CA GLN A 124 -1.74 26.95 7.32
C GLN A 124 -0.30 27.40 7.08
N HIS A 125 0.53 26.56 6.45
CA HIS A 125 1.93 26.80 6.15
C HIS A 125 2.15 26.57 4.64
N PRO A 126 1.86 27.58 3.79
CA PRO A 126 1.89 27.43 2.35
C PRO A 126 3.20 26.86 1.82
N PRO A 127 3.16 25.74 1.07
CA PRO A 127 4.36 25.06 0.59
C PRO A 127 5.02 25.80 -0.57
N LYS A 128 6.33 25.61 -0.77
CA LYS A 128 7.03 26.15 -1.94
C LYS A 128 6.66 25.42 -3.23
N ARG A 129 6.38 24.11 -3.14
CA ARG A 129 5.97 23.24 -4.25
C ARG A 129 4.50 22.89 -4.14
N THR A 130 3.84 22.62 -5.25
CA THR A 130 2.46 22.17 -5.25
C THR A 130 2.36 20.80 -4.58
N VAL A 131 1.40 20.65 -3.66
CA VAL A 131 1.11 19.37 -3.02
C VAL A 131 -0.29 18.90 -3.42
N LYS A 132 -0.38 17.69 -3.91
CA LYS A 132 -1.65 16.98 -4.16
C LYS A 132 -1.85 15.92 -3.10
N PHE A 133 -2.79 16.16 -2.21
CA PHE A 133 -3.25 15.19 -1.22
C PHE A 133 -4.29 14.28 -1.85
N CYS A 134 -4.02 13.00 -1.87
CA CYS A 134 -4.86 12.00 -2.51
C CYS A 134 -5.28 10.94 -1.50
N TRP A 135 -6.59 10.68 -1.42
CA TRP A 135 -7.14 9.52 -0.74
C TRP A 135 -7.60 8.56 -1.83
N TYR A 136 -6.90 7.44 -1.97
CA TYR A 136 -7.18 6.46 -3.01
C TYR A 136 -8.25 5.48 -2.57
N GLY A 137 -9.18 5.17 -3.46
CA GLY A 137 -10.15 4.12 -3.24
C GLY A 137 -9.73 2.83 -3.95
N SER A 138 -10.14 1.68 -3.39
CA SER A 138 -9.90 0.38 -4.01
C SER A 138 -8.41 -0.02 -4.12
N GLU A 139 -7.62 0.35 -3.13
CA GLU A 139 -6.24 -0.12 -2.97
C GLU A 139 -6.23 -1.63 -2.76
N GLU A 140 -7.06 -2.12 -1.86
CA GLU A 140 -7.15 -3.48 -1.37
C GLU A 140 -7.54 -4.52 -2.45
N ILE A 141 -8.06 -4.07 -3.54
CA ILE A 141 -8.39 -4.93 -4.67
C ILE A 141 -7.40 -4.82 -5.83
N GLY A 142 -6.27 -4.19 -5.59
CA GLY A 142 -5.13 -4.14 -6.51
C GLY A 142 -4.70 -2.76 -6.95
N LEU A 143 -4.63 -1.77 -6.07
CA LEU A 143 -4.15 -0.42 -6.33
C LEU A 143 -4.99 0.32 -7.39
N GLU A 144 -6.29 0.04 -7.46
CA GLU A 144 -7.12 0.52 -8.58
C GLU A 144 -7.24 2.04 -8.58
N GLY A 145 -7.30 2.68 -7.39
CA GLY A 145 -7.38 4.12 -7.25
C GLY A 145 -6.12 4.84 -7.73
N SER A 146 -4.96 4.45 -7.27
CA SER A 146 -3.69 5.05 -7.68
C SER A 146 -3.33 4.74 -9.13
N LYS A 147 -3.66 3.55 -9.64
CA LYS A 147 -3.56 3.23 -11.07
C LYS A 147 -4.46 4.11 -11.93
N ALA A 148 -5.70 4.35 -11.48
CA ALA A 148 -6.61 5.26 -12.17
C ALA A 148 -6.06 6.69 -12.14
N PHE A 149 -5.52 7.14 -10.99
CA PHE A 149 -4.91 8.46 -10.88
C PHE A 149 -3.78 8.66 -11.89
N VAL A 150 -2.80 7.78 -11.95
CA VAL A 150 -1.67 7.93 -12.88
C VAL A 150 -2.10 7.82 -14.36
N ARG A 151 -3.09 6.97 -14.66
CA ARG A 151 -3.66 6.86 -16.00
C ARG A 151 -4.36 8.15 -16.44
N ASP A 152 -5.23 8.67 -15.56
CA ASP A 152 -6.12 9.80 -15.89
C ASP A 152 -5.38 11.15 -15.84
N HIS A 153 -4.23 11.22 -15.14
CA HIS A 153 -3.38 12.41 -15.06
C HIS A 153 -2.04 12.24 -15.81
N LYS A 154 -1.99 11.37 -16.83
CA LYS A 154 -0.76 10.99 -17.52
C LYS A 154 0.05 12.21 -18.02
N ASP A 155 -0.62 13.22 -18.54
CA ASP A 155 0.04 14.41 -19.07
C ASP A 155 0.68 15.30 -17.98
N GLU A 156 0.20 15.17 -16.75
CA GLU A 156 0.70 15.89 -15.58
C GLU A 156 1.84 15.15 -14.87
N LEU A 157 2.02 13.84 -15.09
CA LEU A 157 3.04 13.06 -14.41
C LEU A 157 4.47 13.57 -14.63
N LYS A 158 4.71 14.28 -15.72
CA LYS A 158 6.01 14.94 -15.99
C LYS A 158 6.36 15.97 -14.91
N ASP A 159 5.36 16.61 -14.32
CA ASP A 159 5.48 17.67 -13.31
C ASP A 159 5.53 17.10 -11.89
N HIS A 160 5.14 15.81 -11.70
CA HIS A 160 5.29 15.11 -10.43
C HIS A 160 6.76 14.76 -10.20
N VAL A 161 7.32 15.28 -9.14
CA VAL A 161 8.74 15.08 -8.79
C VAL A 161 8.96 14.05 -7.72
N PHE A 162 7.92 13.77 -6.89
CA PHE A 162 8.00 12.80 -5.80
C PHE A 162 6.61 12.38 -5.31
N MET A 163 6.53 11.21 -4.69
CA MET A 163 5.34 10.76 -3.96
C MET A 163 5.69 10.37 -2.52
N ILE A 164 4.92 10.87 -1.58
CA ILE A 164 4.92 10.45 -0.19
C ILE A 164 3.64 9.64 0.03
N ASN A 165 3.77 8.38 0.40
CA ASN A 165 2.66 7.51 0.75
C ASN A 165 2.70 7.20 2.24
N VAL A 166 1.52 7.06 2.86
CA VAL A 166 1.39 6.61 4.24
C VAL A 166 0.41 5.45 4.27
N ASP A 167 0.93 4.31 4.65
CA ASP A 167 0.14 3.10 4.69
C ASP A 167 0.49 2.31 5.95
N VAL A 168 -0.52 2.03 6.71
CA VAL A 168 -0.58 1.57 8.09
C VAL A 168 0.10 2.50 9.11
N GLY A 169 -0.53 2.69 10.24
CA GLY A 169 0.01 3.60 11.28
C GLY A 169 -0.62 3.37 12.65
N ALA A 170 -0.05 4.03 13.65
CA ALA A 170 -0.62 4.13 14.98
C ALA A 170 -0.63 2.88 15.90
N PRO A 171 -0.09 1.67 15.59
CA PRO A 171 -0.08 0.61 16.57
C PRO A 171 0.71 1.01 17.81
N ILE A 172 0.19 0.67 19.00
CA ILE A 172 0.81 0.98 20.29
C ILE A 172 2.20 0.35 20.35
N LEU A 173 2.27 -0.95 20.05
CA LEU A 173 3.52 -1.71 19.98
C LEU A 173 3.95 -1.82 18.52
N GLY A 174 4.86 -0.97 18.10
CA GLY A 174 5.34 -0.94 16.73
C GLY A 174 6.59 -0.08 16.57
N TYR A 175 7.12 -0.06 15.36
CA TYR A 175 8.26 0.76 14.97
C TYR A 175 7.98 1.44 13.63
N ASN A 176 8.50 2.65 13.46
CA ASN A 176 8.32 3.37 12.21
C ASN A 176 9.27 2.85 11.13
N THR A 177 8.79 2.76 9.92
CA THR A 177 9.55 2.37 8.74
C THR A 177 9.41 3.39 7.62
N ALA A 178 10.39 3.42 6.75
CA ALA A 178 10.41 4.23 5.54
C ALA A 178 10.96 3.40 4.38
N ALA A 179 10.08 2.95 3.50
CA ALA A 179 10.44 2.23 2.29
C ALA A 179 10.66 3.22 1.15
N VAL A 180 11.89 3.33 0.67
CA VAL A 180 12.31 4.26 -0.36
C VAL A 180 12.32 3.57 -1.72
N THR A 181 11.41 3.99 -2.58
CA THR A 181 11.30 3.52 -3.97
C THR A 181 11.99 4.56 -4.87
N GLY A 182 13.33 4.56 -4.82
CA GLY A 182 14.19 5.52 -5.49
C GLY A 182 15.67 5.18 -5.31
N GLU A 183 16.55 6.12 -5.61
CA GLU A 183 18.00 5.94 -5.48
C GLU A 183 18.44 5.72 -4.03
N GLU A 184 19.52 4.98 -3.81
CA GLU A 184 20.06 4.68 -2.47
C GLU A 184 20.46 5.95 -1.71
N SER A 185 20.90 6.98 -2.41
CA SER A 185 21.18 8.29 -1.82
C SER A 185 19.98 8.89 -1.09
N LEU A 186 18.76 8.61 -1.54
CA LEU A 186 17.54 9.03 -0.87
C LEU A 186 17.31 8.29 0.46
N VAL A 187 17.73 7.01 0.56
CA VAL A 187 17.72 6.26 1.83
C VAL A 187 18.61 6.95 2.86
N HIS A 188 19.84 7.29 2.47
CA HIS A 188 20.78 7.98 3.35
C HIS A 188 20.30 9.38 3.73
N TYR A 189 19.74 10.13 2.77
CA TYR A 189 19.14 11.44 3.02
C TYR A 189 18.00 11.33 4.06
N THR A 190 17.10 10.37 3.86
CA THR A 190 15.94 10.16 4.76
C THR A 190 16.41 9.81 6.17
N ASP A 191 17.30 8.82 6.31
CA ASP A 191 17.83 8.39 7.59
C ASP A 191 18.56 9.53 8.33
N TYR A 192 19.40 10.27 7.64
CA TYR A 192 20.12 11.41 8.20
C TYR A 192 19.18 12.53 8.62
N MET A 193 18.23 12.90 7.76
CA MET A 193 17.28 13.96 8.01
C MET A 193 16.41 13.65 9.24
N LEU A 194 15.93 12.41 9.37
CA LEU A 194 15.17 11.99 10.56
C LEU A 194 16.04 12.10 11.82
N LYS A 195 17.26 11.60 11.79
CA LYS A 195 18.18 11.60 12.94
C LYS A 195 18.54 13.01 13.44
N ILE A 196 18.81 13.95 12.55
CA ILE A 196 19.14 15.32 12.96
C ILE A 196 17.95 16.06 13.61
N ASN A 197 16.72 15.61 13.34
CA ASN A 197 15.50 16.09 13.97
C ASN A 197 15.10 15.28 15.22
N GLY A 198 15.94 14.36 15.69
CA GLY A 198 15.65 13.51 16.85
C GLY A 198 14.58 12.42 16.58
N LEU A 199 14.30 12.15 15.32
CA LEU A 199 13.31 11.16 14.86
C LEU A 199 14.00 9.89 14.36
N SER A 200 13.26 8.78 14.28
CA SER A 200 13.79 7.51 13.80
C SER A 200 12.74 6.69 13.06
N ALA A 201 13.15 6.16 11.92
CA ALA A 201 12.46 5.11 11.20
C ALA A 201 13.49 4.10 10.67
N VAL A 202 13.09 2.85 10.49
CA VAL A 202 13.91 1.87 9.76
C VAL A 202 13.79 2.18 8.28
N THR A 203 14.81 2.85 7.74
CA THR A 203 14.83 3.28 6.34
C THR A 203 15.53 2.25 5.46
N ARG A 204 14.92 1.87 4.34
CA ARG A 204 15.46 0.90 3.39
C ARG A 204 15.06 1.21 1.96
N GLN A 205 15.92 0.86 1.00
CA GLN A 205 15.57 0.86 -0.41
C GLN A 205 14.71 -0.37 -0.70
N SER A 206 13.45 -0.16 -1.01
CA SER A 206 12.50 -1.23 -1.35
C SER A 206 11.22 -0.64 -1.93
N ILE A 207 10.45 -1.46 -2.63
CA ILE A 207 9.03 -1.17 -2.85
C ILE A 207 8.26 -1.48 -1.56
N TYR A 208 7.11 -0.82 -1.40
CA TYR A 208 6.08 -1.17 -0.43
C TYR A 208 4.80 -1.47 -1.21
N SER A 209 4.10 -2.55 -0.87
CA SER A 209 2.90 -3.00 -1.59
C SER A 209 1.72 -2.07 -1.34
N SER A 210 1.76 -0.87 -1.91
CA SER A 210 0.73 0.18 -1.76
C SER A 210 0.77 1.17 -2.92
N ASP A 211 0.04 2.27 -2.79
CA ASP A 211 -0.26 3.28 -3.82
C ASP A 211 0.96 4.00 -4.41
N SER A 212 2.13 3.88 -3.80
CA SER A 212 3.39 4.40 -4.37
C SER A 212 3.85 3.66 -5.63
N ILE A 213 3.45 2.38 -5.80
CA ILE A 213 3.92 1.54 -6.92
C ILE A 213 3.52 2.08 -8.29
N PRO A 214 2.24 2.47 -8.57
CA PRO A 214 1.88 3.02 -9.85
C PRO A 214 2.65 4.30 -10.22
N PHE A 215 3.00 5.13 -9.23
CA PHE A 215 3.84 6.31 -9.46
C PHE A 215 5.26 5.92 -9.83
N ALA A 216 5.87 5.01 -9.07
CA ALA A 216 7.22 4.53 -9.34
C ALA A 216 7.33 3.81 -10.69
N ASP A 217 6.30 3.07 -11.10
CA ASP A 217 6.19 2.46 -12.43
C ASP A 217 6.18 3.50 -13.57
N ASN A 218 5.75 4.71 -13.28
CA ASN A 218 5.79 5.86 -14.19
C ASN A 218 7.03 6.76 -13.97
N GLY A 219 8.06 6.26 -13.29
CA GLY A 219 9.34 6.96 -13.11
C GLY A 219 9.35 8.03 -12.04
N ILE A 220 8.34 8.08 -11.17
CA ILE A 220 8.25 9.04 -10.07
C ILE A 220 8.75 8.35 -8.80
N PRO A 221 9.91 8.77 -8.23
CA PRO A 221 10.39 8.20 -6.98
C PRO A 221 9.42 8.45 -5.84
N ALA A 222 9.40 7.52 -4.89
CA ALA A 222 8.45 7.56 -3.80
C ALA A 222 9.07 7.11 -2.47
N ILE A 223 8.39 7.47 -1.40
CA ILE A 223 8.63 6.93 -0.07
C ILE A 223 7.30 6.47 0.53
N ASN A 224 7.30 5.31 1.15
CA ASN A 224 6.16 4.87 1.97
C ASN A 224 6.57 4.91 3.44
N PHE A 225 5.85 5.68 4.23
CA PHE A 225 5.95 5.65 5.68
C PHE A 225 4.90 4.71 6.24
N SER A 226 5.33 3.88 7.18
CA SER A 226 4.45 3.02 7.95
C SER A 226 4.90 2.93 9.40
N ARG A 227 4.00 2.45 10.26
CA ARG A 227 4.36 2.03 11.61
C ARG A 227 3.90 0.59 11.77
N ASP A 228 4.87 -0.31 11.62
CA ASP A 228 4.62 -1.74 11.61
C ASP A 228 4.46 -2.26 13.04
N GLY A 229 3.42 -3.05 13.28
CA GLY A 229 3.22 -3.81 14.52
C GLY A 229 3.78 -5.21 14.40
N ALA A 230 4.28 -5.76 15.51
CA ALA A 230 4.58 -7.18 15.59
C ALA A 230 3.30 -8.02 15.56
N LYS A 231 3.40 -9.31 15.23
CA LYS A 231 2.25 -10.23 15.28
C LYS A 231 1.58 -10.18 16.66
N GLY A 232 0.29 -9.89 16.68
CA GLY A 232 -0.50 -9.69 17.90
C GLY A 232 -0.44 -8.28 18.51
N ALA A 233 0.38 -7.37 17.94
CA ALA A 233 0.44 -5.98 18.36
C ALA A 233 -0.46 -5.05 17.52
N ALA A 234 -0.82 -5.49 16.34
CA ALA A 234 -1.84 -4.92 15.46
C ALA A 234 -2.36 -6.01 14.54
N TYR A 235 -3.53 -5.80 14.00
CA TYR A 235 -4.17 -6.72 13.06
C TYR A 235 -4.43 -5.99 11.75
N ILE A 236 -4.22 -6.69 10.65
CA ILE A 236 -4.42 -6.20 9.30
C ILE A 236 -5.27 -7.22 8.54
N HIS A 237 -6.11 -6.76 7.64
CA HIS A 237 -6.92 -7.60 6.76
C HIS A 237 -7.87 -8.56 7.48
N ASN A 238 -8.39 -8.18 8.65
CA ASN A 238 -9.38 -8.96 9.39
C ASN A 238 -10.25 -8.08 10.31
N ARG A 239 -11.24 -8.69 10.97
CA ARG A 239 -12.19 -8.01 11.87
C ARG A 239 -11.57 -7.37 13.12
N PHE A 240 -10.33 -7.73 13.46
CA PHE A 240 -9.62 -7.23 14.63
C PHE A 240 -8.82 -5.96 14.34
N ASP A 241 -8.84 -5.48 13.10
CA ASP A 241 -8.33 -4.14 12.78
C ASP A 241 -9.26 -3.07 13.38
N THR A 242 -9.04 -2.77 14.65
CA THR A 242 -9.85 -1.87 15.47
C THR A 242 -8.99 -0.91 16.25
N MET A 243 -9.64 0.07 16.91
CA MET A 243 -8.95 1.07 17.74
C MET A 243 -8.22 0.50 18.96
N GLU A 244 -8.50 -0.74 19.38
CA GLU A 244 -7.95 -1.33 20.61
C GLU A 244 -6.43 -1.44 20.62
N PHE A 245 -5.83 -1.61 19.44
CA PHE A 245 -4.38 -1.77 19.27
C PHE A 245 -3.66 -0.48 18.87
N LEU A 246 -4.41 0.61 18.73
CA LEU A 246 -3.91 1.90 18.26
C LEU A 246 -3.93 2.94 19.37
N SER A 247 -3.10 3.98 19.22
CA SER A 247 -3.15 5.13 20.12
C SER A 247 -2.92 6.44 19.38
N ALA A 248 -3.53 7.50 19.91
CA ALA A 248 -3.31 8.86 19.41
C ALA A 248 -1.83 9.29 19.57
N GLU A 249 -1.14 8.82 20.61
CA GLU A 249 0.28 9.10 20.81
C GLU A 249 1.14 8.45 19.71
N ALA A 250 0.90 7.17 19.41
CA ALA A 250 1.63 6.48 18.35
C ALA A 250 1.33 7.07 16.97
N LEU A 251 0.07 7.44 16.72
CA LEU A 251 -0.33 8.15 15.49
C LEU A 251 0.40 9.49 15.39
N GLY A 252 0.44 10.26 16.48
CA GLY A 252 1.14 11.55 16.53
C GLY A 252 2.63 11.42 16.25
N LYS A 253 3.31 10.38 16.74
CA LYS A 253 4.72 10.11 16.43
C LYS A 253 4.96 9.79 14.96
N THR A 254 4.06 9.01 14.34
CA THR A 254 4.15 8.73 12.90
C THR A 254 3.89 10.01 12.10
N LEU A 255 2.88 10.79 12.48
CA LEU A 255 2.59 12.09 11.86
C LEU A 255 3.77 13.06 11.96
N GLU A 256 4.43 13.14 13.10
CA GLU A 256 5.60 13.99 13.31
C GLU A 256 6.74 13.64 12.35
N ILE A 257 7.03 12.35 12.18
CA ILE A 257 8.02 11.86 11.21
C ILE A 257 7.64 12.28 9.80
N VAL A 258 6.41 11.98 9.40
CA VAL A 258 5.91 12.26 8.05
C VAL A 258 5.89 13.75 7.75
N LEU A 259 5.38 14.58 8.67
CA LEU A 259 5.34 16.03 8.49
C LEU A 259 6.73 16.66 8.45
N THR A 260 7.62 16.26 9.35
CA THR A 260 9.00 16.79 9.37
C THR A 260 9.72 16.46 8.07
N TYR A 261 9.56 15.25 7.58
CA TYR A 261 10.13 14.84 6.29
C TYR A 261 9.51 15.63 5.13
N ALA A 262 8.19 15.66 5.06
CA ALA A 262 7.45 16.34 4.00
C ALA A 262 7.75 17.84 3.95
N ASP A 263 7.70 18.52 5.09
CA ASP A 263 7.95 19.96 5.18
C ASP A 263 9.37 20.31 4.73
N THR A 264 10.37 19.54 5.21
CA THR A 264 11.77 19.73 4.81
C THR A 264 11.97 19.54 3.31
N LEU A 265 11.39 18.48 2.73
CA LEU A 265 11.54 18.14 1.32
C LEU A 265 10.81 19.14 0.41
N ILE A 266 9.54 19.43 0.73
CA ILE A 266 8.65 20.27 -0.08
C ILE A 266 9.17 21.72 -0.11
N ASN A 267 9.76 22.20 1.00
CA ASN A 267 10.25 23.56 1.14
C ASN A 267 11.76 23.72 0.88
N ALA A 268 12.46 22.66 0.47
CA ALA A 268 13.87 22.74 0.11
C ALA A 268 14.09 23.74 -1.03
N ALA A 269 15.14 24.59 -0.91
CA ALA A 269 15.48 25.58 -1.94
C ALA A 269 15.84 24.91 -3.28
N VAL A 270 16.58 23.79 -3.20
CA VAL A 270 16.82 22.89 -4.32
C VAL A 270 16.19 21.55 -3.97
N PHE A 271 15.39 21.01 -4.89
CA PHE A 271 14.74 19.72 -4.64
C PHE A 271 15.80 18.62 -4.56
N PRO A 272 15.90 17.89 -3.44
CA PRO A 272 17.02 16.98 -3.17
C PRO A 272 16.87 15.59 -3.79
N VAL A 273 15.75 15.31 -4.47
CA VAL A 273 15.45 13.98 -5.01
C VAL A 273 15.65 13.97 -6.52
N GLU A 274 16.48 13.07 -7.01
CA GLU A 274 16.58 12.79 -8.44
C GLU A 274 15.34 12.01 -8.91
N LYS A 275 14.70 12.49 -9.98
CA LYS A 275 13.54 11.82 -10.58
C LYS A 275 13.99 10.59 -11.37
N LYS A 276 14.38 9.54 -10.65
CA LYS A 276 14.90 8.32 -11.22
C LYS A 276 14.52 7.11 -10.36
N ILE A 277 14.18 6.02 -11.03
CA ILE A 277 13.97 4.71 -10.41
C ILE A 277 15.14 3.80 -10.82
N PRO A 278 15.94 3.28 -9.88
CA PRO A 278 17.06 2.39 -10.21
C PRO A 278 16.57 1.03 -10.72
N ASP A 279 17.44 0.34 -11.46
CA ASP A 279 17.06 -0.86 -12.19
C ASP A 279 16.62 -2.00 -11.26
N ASN A 280 17.26 -2.18 -10.10
CA ASN A 280 16.84 -3.17 -9.10
C ASN A 280 15.40 -2.91 -8.59
N ILE A 281 15.03 -1.65 -8.40
CA ILE A 281 13.67 -1.26 -7.99
C ILE A 281 12.68 -1.44 -9.13
N LYS A 282 13.06 -1.14 -10.38
CA LYS A 282 12.22 -1.45 -11.55
C LYS A 282 11.93 -2.93 -11.67
N GLU A 283 12.94 -3.79 -11.47
CA GLU A 283 12.75 -5.23 -11.47
C GLU A 283 11.74 -5.69 -10.41
N ASP A 284 11.80 -5.11 -9.21
CA ASP A 284 10.86 -5.43 -8.13
C ASP A 284 9.44 -4.95 -8.45
N ILE A 285 9.30 -3.74 -9.03
CA ILE A 285 8.02 -3.22 -9.52
C ILE A 285 7.45 -4.14 -10.62
N ASP A 286 8.26 -4.51 -11.59
CA ASP A 286 7.83 -5.36 -12.71
C ASP A 286 7.37 -6.75 -12.24
N LYS A 287 8.08 -7.33 -11.25
CA LYS A 287 7.67 -8.59 -10.58
C LYS A 287 6.35 -8.41 -9.83
N TYR A 288 6.22 -7.32 -9.07
CA TYR A 288 5.00 -7.04 -8.31
C TYR A 288 3.78 -6.86 -9.22
N LEU A 289 3.96 -6.18 -10.35
CA LEU A 289 2.91 -5.94 -11.35
C LEU A 289 2.70 -7.09 -12.33
N TYR A 290 3.47 -8.18 -12.21
CA TYR A 290 3.40 -9.35 -13.11
C TYR A 290 3.58 -8.99 -14.59
N LYS A 291 4.42 -8.00 -14.93
CA LYS A 291 4.55 -7.50 -16.30
C LYS A 291 5.04 -8.55 -17.27
N LYS A 292 5.96 -9.41 -16.85
CA LYS A 292 6.48 -10.51 -17.70
C LYS A 292 5.38 -11.51 -18.03
N GLU A 293 4.65 -11.95 -17.01
CA GLU A 293 3.57 -12.92 -17.14
C GLU A 293 2.43 -12.37 -18.00
N LEU A 294 2.13 -11.06 -17.87
CA LEU A 294 1.13 -10.40 -18.71
C LEU A 294 1.55 -10.36 -20.17
N ALA A 295 2.79 -9.97 -20.47
CA ALA A 295 3.31 -9.93 -21.83
C ALA A 295 3.32 -11.32 -22.47
N GLU A 296 3.69 -12.37 -21.71
CA GLU A 296 3.64 -13.77 -22.18
C GLU A 296 2.20 -14.25 -22.44
N ALA A 297 1.23 -13.74 -21.70
CA ALA A 297 -0.19 -14.07 -21.89
C ALA A 297 -0.80 -13.38 -23.11
N GLU A 298 -0.42 -12.13 -23.38
CA GLU A 298 -0.87 -11.38 -24.55
C GLU A 298 -0.27 -11.92 -25.87
N ALA A 299 0.88 -12.58 -25.80
CA ALA A 299 1.56 -13.19 -26.95
C ALA A 299 0.99 -14.56 -27.36
N LYS A 300 0.12 -15.15 -26.55
CA LYS A 300 -0.54 -16.47 -26.80
C LYS A 300 -1.95 -16.27 -27.34
#